data_2ce37bd9b55713f9238a097beddd1f5a
#
_entry.id   2ce37bd9b55713f9238a097beddd1f5a
#
_cell.length_a   1.000
_cell.length_b   1.000
_cell.length_c   1.000
_cell.angle_alpha   90.00
_cell.angle_beta   90.00
_cell.angle_gamma   90.00
#
_symmetry.space_group_name_H-M   'P 1'
#
loop_
_entity.id
_entity.type
_entity.pdbx_description
1 polymer ?
#
loop_
_entity_poly.entity_id
_entity_poly.type
_entity_poly.pdbx_seq_one_letter_code
_entity_poly.pdbx_strand_id
1 'polypeptide(L)'
;MSTFSRFLPFLRPYLSRMVLAGLLVMGVAAINLALLRLAGSLWDIITVQHDQSRMTDMITVFLGLVILQGFCSMGHSYLTAWISQRIIADFRRHLFGHLHTLSVSFFARRRTGELLSRLMNDVTVIQSVVTETPIDSAKQLVTFVGGIAFLLTMNWRLCLLILILLPLLVLVAKLFGRKLKSLSTSIQDHTAAMSTLIEEVISGIRIVKSFVQTQREETRFATQVEQTLALTMRKAGVMAVFIPVISFLTFSAAAAVLWYGGRQVIDGSVSPGDLFAFVLFAGILVGPFSSAARVFAQIREAQGATQRVFEILDTRSEVSDSPTATTLPSVSGHIRVDHIGFA
;
A
#
# COMPACT_ATOMS: atom_id res chain seq x y z
N MET A 1 -18.91 -13.96 -8.53
CA MET A 1 -17.48 -14.10 -8.86
C MET A 1 -16.73 -12.99 -8.14
N SER A 2 -15.64 -13.28 -7.47
CA SER A 2 -14.89 -12.24 -6.77
C SER A 2 -14.39 -11.22 -7.80
N THR A 3 -14.55 -9.94 -7.50
CA THR A 3 -14.18 -8.81 -8.37
C THR A 3 -12.76 -8.95 -8.94
N PHE A 4 -11.86 -9.56 -8.17
CA PHE A 4 -10.47 -9.80 -8.56
C PHE A 4 -10.26 -10.92 -9.59
N SER A 5 -11.18 -11.91 -9.71
CA SER A 5 -11.03 -12.98 -10.71
C SER A 5 -11.09 -12.46 -12.16
N ARG A 6 -11.71 -11.28 -12.37
CA ARG A 6 -11.81 -10.63 -13.68
C ARG A 6 -10.48 -10.04 -14.18
N PHE A 7 -9.48 -9.87 -13.30
CA PHE A 7 -8.12 -9.43 -13.68
C PHE A 7 -7.22 -10.59 -14.09
N LEU A 8 -7.58 -11.82 -13.77
CA LEU A 8 -6.75 -12.99 -14.05
C LEU A 8 -6.30 -13.10 -15.51
N PRO A 9 -7.14 -12.80 -16.51
CA PRO A 9 -6.72 -12.81 -17.92
C PRO A 9 -5.58 -11.82 -18.22
N PHE A 10 -5.57 -10.65 -17.58
CA PHE A 10 -4.53 -9.62 -17.75
C PHE A 10 -3.22 -9.98 -17.05
N LEU A 11 -3.28 -10.81 -16.00
CA LEU A 11 -2.11 -11.29 -15.26
C LEU A 11 -1.44 -12.49 -15.92
N ARG A 12 -2.21 -13.32 -16.62
CA ARG A 12 -1.77 -14.59 -17.20
C ARG A 12 -0.47 -14.47 -18.02
N PRO A 13 -0.30 -13.46 -18.89
CA PRO A 13 0.92 -13.30 -19.67
C PRO A 13 2.17 -13.00 -18.83
N TYR A 14 1.98 -12.53 -17.60
CA TYR A 14 3.06 -12.05 -16.72
C TYR A 14 3.34 -12.98 -15.55
N LEU A 15 2.61 -14.09 -15.40
CA LEU A 15 2.72 -15.03 -14.27
C LEU A 15 4.13 -15.55 -14.06
N SER A 16 4.84 -15.93 -15.12
CA SER A 16 6.23 -16.44 -15.01
C SER A 16 7.16 -15.38 -14.40
N ARG A 17 7.03 -14.14 -14.81
CA ARG A 17 7.81 -13.02 -14.27
C ARG A 17 7.40 -12.65 -12.84
N MET A 18 6.10 -12.74 -12.53
CA MET A 18 5.59 -12.57 -11.16
C MET A 18 6.14 -13.64 -10.23
N VAL A 19 6.18 -14.90 -10.65
CA VAL A 19 6.79 -16.00 -9.89
C VAL A 19 8.28 -15.73 -9.68
N LEU A 20 9.00 -15.29 -10.72
CA LEU A 20 10.42 -14.95 -10.59
C LEU A 20 10.64 -13.77 -9.62
N ALA A 21 9.84 -12.71 -9.71
CA ALA A 21 9.88 -11.60 -8.75
C ALA A 21 9.58 -12.07 -7.32
N GLY A 22 8.61 -12.98 -7.16
CA GLY A 22 8.30 -13.63 -5.89
C GLY A 22 9.46 -14.45 -5.33
N LEU A 23 10.12 -15.23 -6.16
CA LEU A 23 11.30 -16.02 -5.75
C LEU A 23 12.46 -15.10 -5.33
N LEU A 24 12.71 -14.02 -6.07
CA LEU A 24 13.75 -13.06 -5.72
C LEU A 24 13.45 -12.37 -4.39
N VAL A 25 12.20 -11.97 -4.13
CA VAL A 25 11.83 -11.34 -2.86
C VAL A 25 11.89 -12.32 -1.68
N MET A 26 11.55 -13.59 -1.90
CA MET A 26 11.74 -14.65 -0.90
C MET A 26 13.24 -14.88 -0.62
N GLY A 27 14.08 -14.83 -1.67
CA GLY A 27 15.53 -14.86 -1.53
C GLY A 27 16.05 -13.69 -0.69
N VAL A 28 15.58 -12.46 -0.96
CA VAL A 28 15.92 -11.28 -0.15
C VAL A 28 15.51 -11.48 1.31
N ALA A 29 14.31 -12.01 1.57
CA ALA A 29 13.86 -12.28 2.94
C ALA A 29 14.73 -13.34 3.64
N ALA A 30 15.06 -14.43 2.96
CA ALA A 30 15.93 -15.48 3.48
C ALA A 30 17.36 -14.95 3.77
N ILE A 31 17.94 -14.17 2.85
CA ILE A 31 19.25 -13.57 3.05
C ILE A 31 19.22 -12.58 4.24
N ASN A 32 18.15 -11.79 4.40
CA ASN A 32 18.00 -10.94 5.57
C ASN A 32 18.05 -11.72 6.89
N LEU A 33 17.32 -12.84 6.96
CA LEU A 33 17.35 -13.70 8.14
C LEU A 33 18.75 -14.29 8.37
N ALA A 34 19.44 -14.72 7.30
CA ALA A 34 20.80 -15.23 7.38
C ALA A 34 21.80 -14.15 7.84
N LEU A 35 21.71 -12.92 7.34
CA LEU A 35 22.56 -11.79 7.75
C LEU A 35 22.42 -11.48 9.24
N LEU A 36 21.20 -11.51 9.76
CA LEU A 36 20.99 -11.31 11.21
C LEU A 36 21.62 -12.39 12.06
N ARG A 37 21.52 -13.66 11.60
CA ARG A 37 22.18 -14.79 12.27
C ARG A 37 23.70 -14.64 12.25
N LEU A 38 24.26 -14.29 11.09
CA LEU A 38 25.70 -14.03 10.95
C LEU A 38 26.16 -12.86 11.82
N ALA A 39 25.36 -11.79 11.95
CA ALA A 39 25.68 -10.66 12.83
C ALA A 39 25.81 -11.11 14.30
N GLY A 40 24.94 -12.02 14.76
CA GLY A 40 25.07 -12.66 16.07
C GLY A 40 26.32 -13.49 16.21
N SER A 41 26.62 -14.34 15.21
CA SER A 41 27.83 -15.16 15.23
C SER A 41 29.13 -14.33 15.18
N LEU A 42 29.12 -13.22 14.42
CA LEU A 42 30.23 -12.25 14.43
C LEU A 42 30.44 -11.62 15.81
N TRP A 43 29.33 -11.30 16.49
CA TRP A 43 29.38 -10.79 17.83
C TRP A 43 30.04 -11.79 18.82
N ASP A 44 29.69 -13.07 18.72
CA ASP A 44 30.31 -14.12 19.54
C ASP A 44 31.82 -14.30 19.27
N ILE A 45 32.24 -14.23 17.99
CA ILE A 45 33.66 -14.29 17.64
C ILE A 45 34.45 -13.14 18.27
N ILE A 46 33.87 -11.93 18.23
CA ILE A 46 34.52 -10.74 18.78
C ILE A 46 34.58 -10.78 20.30
N THR A 47 33.48 -11.22 20.96
CA THR A 47 33.37 -11.10 22.43
C THR A 47 33.82 -12.32 23.20
N VAL A 48 33.75 -13.53 22.59
CA VAL A 48 34.04 -14.79 23.28
C VAL A 48 35.25 -15.51 22.70
N GLN A 49 35.34 -15.63 21.36
CA GLN A 49 36.37 -16.46 20.73
C GLN A 49 37.69 -15.71 20.46
N HIS A 50 37.64 -14.40 20.20
CA HIS A 50 38.78 -13.53 19.86
C HIS A 50 39.60 -14.06 18.65
N ASP A 51 38.95 -14.80 17.71
CA ASP A 51 39.61 -15.44 16.57
C ASP A 51 39.54 -14.49 15.34
N GLN A 52 40.67 -13.85 15.06
CA GLN A 52 40.81 -12.89 13.97
C GLN A 52 40.66 -13.53 12.57
N SER A 53 41.06 -14.78 12.42
CA SER A 53 40.94 -15.49 11.12
C SER A 53 39.47 -15.77 10.80
N ARG A 54 38.74 -16.37 11.74
CA ARG A 54 37.30 -16.64 11.60
C ARG A 54 36.48 -15.37 11.40
N MET A 55 36.88 -14.28 12.08
CA MET A 55 36.22 -12.97 11.89
C MET A 55 36.35 -12.50 10.45
N THR A 56 37.52 -12.61 9.83
CA THR A 56 37.75 -12.19 8.45
C THR A 56 36.93 -13.03 7.46
N ASP A 57 36.92 -14.34 7.66
CA ASP A 57 36.12 -15.25 6.82
C ASP A 57 34.62 -14.95 6.91
N MET A 58 34.10 -14.73 8.13
CA MET A 58 32.68 -14.40 8.31
C MET A 58 32.29 -13.05 7.75
N ILE A 59 33.16 -12.03 7.88
CA ILE A 59 32.94 -10.72 7.26
C ILE A 59 32.89 -10.85 5.74
N THR A 60 33.78 -11.68 5.15
CA THR A 60 33.77 -11.93 3.71
C THR A 60 32.46 -12.57 3.25
N VAL A 61 31.96 -13.57 3.98
CA VAL A 61 30.64 -14.20 3.72
C VAL A 61 29.52 -13.19 3.91
N PHE A 62 29.55 -12.38 4.96
CA PHE A 62 28.55 -11.35 5.23
C PHE A 62 28.48 -10.33 4.08
N LEU A 63 29.63 -9.81 3.62
CA LEU A 63 29.69 -8.89 2.47
C LEU A 63 29.19 -9.57 1.17
N GLY A 64 29.56 -10.83 0.94
CA GLY A 64 29.07 -11.60 -0.18
C GLY A 64 27.53 -11.72 -0.19
N LEU A 65 26.94 -12.01 0.98
CA LEU A 65 25.48 -12.05 1.12
C LEU A 65 24.82 -10.68 0.94
N VAL A 66 25.44 -9.59 1.43
CA VAL A 66 24.92 -8.23 1.20
C VAL A 66 24.93 -7.88 -0.29
N ILE A 67 25.99 -8.24 -1.01
CA ILE A 67 26.08 -8.02 -2.46
C ILE A 67 25.00 -8.86 -3.18
N LEU A 68 24.87 -10.13 -2.82
CA LEU A 68 23.85 -11.02 -3.38
C LEU A 68 22.44 -10.50 -3.12
N GLN A 69 22.17 -10.01 -1.89
CA GLN A 69 20.92 -9.37 -1.53
C GLN A 69 20.64 -8.13 -2.40
N GLY A 70 21.67 -7.33 -2.65
CA GLY A 70 21.59 -6.16 -3.53
C GLY A 70 21.15 -6.55 -4.94
N PHE A 71 21.76 -7.56 -5.54
CA PHE A 71 21.36 -8.07 -6.86
C PHE A 71 19.95 -8.65 -6.87
N CYS A 72 19.56 -9.45 -5.88
CA CYS A 72 18.21 -9.98 -5.75
C CYS A 72 17.18 -8.84 -5.59
N SER A 73 17.47 -7.83 -4.78
CA SER A 73 16.63 -6.67 -4.55
C SER A 73 16.47 -5.82 -5.81
N MET A 74 17.56 -5.57 -6.54
CA MET A 74 17.54 -4.86 -7.81
C MET A 74 16.69 -5.62 -8.85
N GLY A 75 16.91 -6.92 -9.01
CA GLY A 75 16.15 -7.76 -9.92
C GLY A 75 14.66 -7.80 -9.57
N HIS A 76 14.33 -7.99 -8.29
CA HIS A 76 12.95 -7.95 -7.79
C HIS A 76 12.29 -6.60 -8.08
N SER A 77 12.94 -5.48 -7.70
CA SER A 77 12.37 -4.14 -7.88
C SER A 77 12.14 -3.80 -9.36
N TYR A 78 13.12 -4.13 -10.22
CA TYR A 78 12.98 -3.92 -11.65
C TYR A 78 11.87 -4.75 -12.27
N LEU A 79 11.80 -6.05 -11.95
CA LEU A 79 10.74 -6.94 -12.46
C LEU A 79 9.36 -6.50 -12.00
N THR A 80 9.22 -6.16 -10.72
CA THR A 80 7.94 -5.69 -10.17
C THR A 80 7.51 -4.39 -10.86
N ALA A 81 8.40 -3.41 -10.99
CA ALA A 81 8.11 -2.16 -11.69
C ALA A 81 7.74 -2.40 -13.17
N TRP A 82 8.49 -3.26 -13.87
CA TRP A 82 8.21 -3.59 -15.27
C TRP A 82 6.84 -4.26 -15.43
N ILE A 83 6.52 -5.27 -14.60
CA ILE A 83 5.23 -5.97 -14.62
C ILE A 83 4.10 -4.97 -14.36
N SER A 84 4.24 -4.14 -13.32
CA SER A 84 3.30 -3.11 -12.93
C SER A 84 2.97 -2.16 -14.07
N GLN A 85 3.99 -1.58 -14.70
CA GLN A 85 3.82 -0.63 -15.80
C GLN A 85 3.23 -1.30 -17.05
N ARG A 86 3.58 -2.55 -17.30
CA ARG A 86 3.04 -3.28 -18.45
C ARG A 86 1.56 -3.59 -18.29
N ILE A 87 1.14 -4.04 -17.12
CA ILE A 87 -0.26 -4.29 -16.80
C ILE A 87 -1.08 -2.99 -16.90
N ILE A 88 -0.57 -1.86 -16.38
CA ILE A 88 -1.20 -0.55 -16.54
C ILE A 88 -1.40 -0.23 -18.03
N ALA A 89 -0.35 -0.38 -18.82
CA ALA A 89 -0.39 -0.05 -20.25
C ALA A 89 -1.41 -0.91 -21.01
N ASP A 90 -1.43 -2.21 -20.73
CA ASP A 90 -2.37 -3.13 -21.39
C ASP A 90 -3.81 -2.88 -20.95
N PHE A 91 -4.02 -2.61 -19.66
CA PHE A 91 -5.35 -2.32 -19.14
C PHE A 91 -5.89 -0.99 -19.64
N ARG A 92 -5.05 0.05 -19.69
CA ARG A 92 -5.43 1.35 -20.27
C ARG A 92 -5.79 1.24 -21.74
N ARG A 93 -5.01 0.47 -22.53
CA ARG A 93 -5.34 0.22 -23.94
C ARG A 93 -6.69 -0.48 -24.10
N HIS A 94 -6.94 -1.50 -23.26
CA HIS A 94 -8.19 -2.24 -23.31
C HIS A 94 -9.38 -1.34 -22.94
N LEU A 95 -9.28 -0.58 -21.84
CA LEU A 95 -10.33 0.34 -21.40
C LEU A 95 -10.56 1.46 -22.42
N PHE A 96 -9.48 2.05 -22.95
CA PHE A 96 -9.57 3.09 -23.97
C PHE A 96 -10.20 2.55 -25.26
N GLY A 97 -9.78 1.38 -25.72
CA GLY A 97 -10.38 0.72 -26.88
C GLY A 97 -11.88 0.45 -26.68
N HIS A 98 -12.27 0.00 -25.48
CA HIS A 98 -13.69 -0.22 -25.16
C HIS A 98 -14.48 1.10 -25.15
N LEU A 99 -13.93 2.19 -24.61
CA LEU A 99 -14.59 3.51 -24.67
C LEU A 99 -14.93 3.92 -26.10
N HIS A 100 -14.07 3.63 -27.07
CA HIS A 100 -14.34 3.95 -28.48
C HIS A 100 -15.47 3.13 -29.13
N THR A 101 -15.86 2.03 -28.52
CA THR A 101 -17.02 1.24 -28.98
C THR A 101 -18.36 1.73 -28.43
N LEU A 102 -18.35 2.65 -27.47
CA LEU A 102 -19.55 3.16 -26.81
C LEU A 102 -20.23 4.25 -27.65
N SER A 103 -21.55 4.38 -27.49
CA SER A 103 -22.37 5.37 -28.21
C SER A 103 -22.12 6.80 -27.72
N VAL A 104 -22.44 7.79 -28.57
CA VAL A 104 -22.33 9.22 -28.23
C VAL A 104 -23.19 9.58 -27.00
N SER A 105 -24.36 8.92 -26.83
CA SER A 105 -25.22 9.11 -25.65
C SER A 105 -24.53 8.79 -24.33
N PHE A 106 -23.61 7.82 -24.30
CA PHE A 106 -22.80 7.50 -23.12
C PHE A 106 -21.95 8.70 -22.69
N PHE A 107 -21.28 9.37 -23.65
CA PHE A 107 -20.43 10.52 -23.38
C PHE A 107 -21.22 11.78 -23.02
N ALA A 108 -22.42 11.95 -23.59
CA ALA A 108 -23.30 13.09 -23.27
C ALA A 108 -23.79 13.08 -21.81
N ARG A 109 -23.93 11.88 -21.21
CA ARG A 109 -24.41 11.71 -19.83
C ARG A 109 -23.29 11.72 -18.77
N ARG A 110 -22.02 11.70 -19.16
CA ARG A 110 -20.87 11.61 -18.24
C ARG A 110 -19.90 12.77 -18.42
N ARG A 111 -19.30 13.22 -17.32
CA ARG A 111 -18.28 14.28 -17.36
C ARG A 111 -16.95 13.71 -17.87
N THR A 112 -16.30 14.41 -18.77
CA THR A 112 -14.98 14.00 -19.30
C THR A 112 -13.94 13.79 -18.21
N GLY A 113 -13.94 14.63 -17.15
CA GLY A 113 -13.04 14.48 -16.02
C GLY A 113 -13.24 13.19 -15.21
N GLU A 114 -14.49 12.68 -15.14
CA GLU A 114 -14.77 11.39 -14.51
C GLU A 114 -14.14 10.23 -15.30
N LEU A 115 -14.33 10.20 -16.62
CA LEU A 115 -13.75 9.18 -17.48
C LEU A 115 -12.21 9.22 -17.46
N LEU A 116 -11.64 10.41 -17.46
CA LEU A 116 -10.20 10.61 -17.36
C LEU A 116 -9.66 10.09 -16.02
N SER A 117 -10.33 10.38 -14.91
CA SER A 117 -9.95 9.87 -13.58
C SER A 117 -10.01 8.33 -13.53
N ARG A 118 -11.04 7.71 -14.11
CA ARG A 118 -11.14 6.24 -14.19
C ARG A 118 -10.01 5.63 -15.00
N LEU A 119 -9.64 6.24 -16.13
CA LEU A 119 -8.58 5.75 -17.01
C LEU A 119 -7.18 5.92 -16.40
N MET A 120 -6.94 7.01 -15.67
CA MET A 120 -5.62 7.35 -15.15
C MET A 120 -5.41 6.88 -13.71
N ASN A 121 -6.32 7.22 -12.80
CA ASN A 121 -6.15 7.00 -11.37
C ASN A 121 -6.66 5.61 -10.94
N ASP A 122 -7.90 5.25 -11.28
CA ASP A 122 -8.49 3.99 -10.84
C ASP A 122 -7.70 2.78 -11.36
N VAL A 123 -7.22 2.82 -12.61
CA VAL A 123 -6.35 1.78 -13.18
C VAL A 123 -5.07 1.63 -12.39
N THR A 124 -4.45 2.73 -11.95
CA THR A 124 -3.23 2.70 -11.15
C THR A 124 -3.46 2.09 -9.76
N VAL A 125 -4.58 2.44 -9.11
CA VAL A 125 -4.97 1.86 -7.81
C VAL A 125 -5.19 0.34 -7.92
N ILE A 126 -5.88 -0.10 -8.98
CA ILE A 126 -6.10 -1.52 -9.23
C ILE A 126 -4.78 -2.26 -9.41
N GLN A 127 -3.89 -1.72 -10.25
CA GLN A 127 -2.59 -2.33 -10.54
C GLN A 127 -1.76 -2.53 -9.26
N SER A 128 -1.69 -1.52 -8.38
CA SER A 128 -0.91 -1.63 -7.15
C SER A 128 -1.35 -2.82 -6.29
N VAL A 129 -2.66 -3.05 -6.18
CA VAL A 129 -3.22 -4.16 -5.39
C VAL A 129 -3.08 -5.52 -6.09
N VAL A 130 -3.08 -5.52 -7.42
CA VAL A 130 -2.98 -6.77 -8.18
C VAL A 130 -1.53 -7.22 -8.35
N THR A 131 -0.56 -6.29 -8.38
CA THR A 131 0.85 -6.58 -8.67
C THR A 131 1.74 -6.43 -7.44
N GLU A 132 1.77 -5.25 -6.84
CA GLU A 132 2.71 -4.92 -5.75
C GLU A 132 2.29 -5.54 -4.42
N THR A 133 1.02 -5.37 -4.07
CA THR A 133 0.50 -5.83 -2.78
C THR A 133 0.67 -7.33 -2.52
N PRO A 134 0.43 -8.26 -3.47
CA PRO A 134 0.66 -9.69 -3.24
C PRO A 134 2.13 -10.03 -3.01
N ILE A 135 3.04 -9.41 -3.77
CA ILE A 135 4.48 -9.64 -3.67
C ILE A 135 5.01 -9.12 -2.32
N ASP A 136 4.62 -7.91 -1.95
CA ASP A 136 4.98 -7.33 -0.65
C ASP A 136 4.37 -8.10 0.52
N SER A 137 3.13 -8.55 0.39
CA SER A 137 2.47 -9.38 1.41
C SER A 137 3.17 -10.73 1.58
N ALA A 138 3.60 -11.36 0.50
CA ALA A 138 4.37 -12.59 0.55
C ALA A 138 5.72 -12.38 1.27
N LYS A 139 6.44 -11.30 0.94
CA LYS A 139 7.67 -10.91 1.65
C LYS A 139 7.43 -10.74 3.16
N GLN A 140 6.39 -9.98 3.52
CA GLN A 140 6.06 -9.72 4.93
C GLN A 140 5.68 -11.01 5.66
N LEU A 141 4.92 -11.90 5.01
CA LEU A 141 4.55 -13.18 5.57
C LEU A 141 5.77 -14.09 5.81
N VAL A 142 6.66 -14.18 4.82
CA VAL A 142 7.90 -14.98 4.95
C VAL A 142 8.80 -14.41 6.05
N THR A 143 8.95 -13.08 6.11
CA THR A 143 9.74 -12.43 7.16
C THR A 143 9.13 -12.66 8.54
N PHE A 144 7.81 -12.60 8.65
CA PHE A 144 7.10 -12.80 9.92
C PHE A 144 7.15 -14.25 10.38
N VAL A 145 6.74 -15.19 9.53
CA VAL A 145 6.73 -16.62 9.86
C VAL A 145 8.15 -17.15 10.05
N GLY A 146 9.05 -16.82 9.12
CA GLY A 146 10.46 -17.20 9.21
C GLY A 146 11.15 -16.59 10.42
N GLY A 147 10.88 -15.32 10.72
CA GLY A 147 11.42 -14.64 11.90
C GLY A 147 10.94 -15.28 13.21
N ILE A 148 9.63 -15.54 13.34
CA ILE A 148 9.09 -16.24 14.54
C ILE A 148 9.66 -17.64 14.66
N ALA A 149 9.66 -18.42 13.59
CA ALA A 149 10.23 -19.78 13.59
C ALA A 149 11.69 -19.74 14.03
N PHE A 150 12.45 -18.79 13.52
CA PHE A 150 13.85 -18.62 13.88
C PHE A 150 14.03 -18.23 15.35
N LEU A 151 13.27 -17.26 15.87
CA LEU A 151 13.30 -16.87 17.29
C LEU A 151 12.94 -18.02 18.22
N LEU A 152 12.00 -18.87 17.83
CA LEU A 152 11.62 -20.06 18.59
C LEU A 152 12.77 -21.08 18.68
N THR A 153 13.53 -21.25 17.58
CA THR A 153 14.70 -22.16 17.57
C THR A 153 15.86 -21.63 18.39
N MET A 154 16.01 -20.30 18.51
CA MET A 154 17.05 -19.69 19.33
C MET A 154 16.71 -19.74 20.82
N ASN A 155 15.53 -19.22 21.19
CA ASN A 155 15.10 -19.23 22.59
C ASN A 155 13.57 -19.05 22.70
N TRP A 156 12.87 -20.16 22.91
CA TRP A 156 11.43 -20.15 23.01
C TRP A 156 10.88 -19.32 24.18
N ARG A 157 11.65 -19.20 25.28
CA ARG A 157 11.26 -18.42 26.48
C ARG A 157 11.29 -16.92 26.19
N LEU A 158 12.34 -16.44 25.53
CA LEU A 158 12.42 -15.03 25.07
C LEU A 158 11.35 -14.72 24.02
N CYS A 159 11.07 -15.69 23.11
CA CYS A 159 10.02 -15.53 22.13
C CYS A 159 8.64 -15.39 22.80
N LEU A 160 8.32 -16.19 23.82
CA LEU A 160 7.10 -16.07 24.62
C LEU A 160 6.97 -14.69 25.27
N LEU A 161 8.07 -14.14 25.79
CA LEU A 161 8.07 -12.81 26.40
C LEU A 161 7.63 -11.75 25.37
N ILE A 162 8.16 -11.79 24.15
CA ILE A 162 7.72 -10.89 23.06
C ILE A 162 6.26 -11.13 22.69
N LEU A 163 5.84 -12.39 22.57
CA LEU A 163 4.46 -12.74 22.21
C LEU A 163 3.44 -12.26 23.27
N ILE A 164 3.83 -12.19 24.54
CA ILE A 164 2.98 -11.65 25.63
C ILE A 164 2.88 -10.11 25.54
N LEU A 165 3.97 -9.43 25.16
CA LEU A 165 4.00 -7.96 25.04
C LEU A 165 3.28 -7.45 23.78
N LEU A 166 3.24 -8.26 22.73
CA LEU A 166 2.65 -7.90 21.44
C LEU A 166 1.15 -7.56 21.53
N PRO A 167 0.27 -8.32 22.23
CA PRO A 167 -1.12 -7.95 22.43
C PRO A 167 -1.30 -6.59 23.12
N LEU A 168 -0.43 -6.25 24.06
CA LEU A 168 -0.46 -4.95 24.73
C LEU A 168 -0.18 -3.81 23.75
N LEU A 169 0.83 -3.95 22.89
CA LEU A 169 1.12 -2.98 21.82
C LEU A 169 -0.06 -2.84 20.85
N VAL A 170 -0.66 -3.97 20.45
CA VAL A 170 -1.84 -3.97 19.57
C VAL A 170 -3.05 -3.29 20.22
N LEU A 171 -3.27 -3.52 21.54
CA LEU A 171 -4.34 -2.89 22.29
C LEU A 171 -4.19 -1.37 22.31
N VAL A 172 -3.00 -0.88 22.66
CA VAL A 172 -2.68 0.56 22.66
C VAL A 172 -2.85 1.15 21.26
N ALA A 173 -2.31 0.49 20.23
CA ALA A 173 -2.47 0.92 18.85
C ALA A 173 -3.94 0.98 18.40
N LYS A 174 -4.78 0.04 18.83
CA LYS A 174 -6.23 0.07 18.55
C LYS A 174 -6.95 1.22 19.26
N LEU A 175 -6.65 1.48 20.53
CA LEU A 175 -7.29 2.55 21.30
C LEU A 175 -7.01 3.93 20.68
N PHE A 176 -5.74 4.23 20.44
CA PHE A 176 -5.34 5.49 19.79
C PHE A 176 -5.79 5.55 18.33
N GLY A 177 -5.68 4.43 17.60
CA GLY A 177 -6.05 4.34 16.19
C GLY A 177 -7.52 4.66 15.93
N ARG A 178 -8.44 4.24 16.80
CA ARG A 178 -9.88 4.61 16.71
C ARG A 178 -10.08 6.12 16.81
N LYS A 179 -9.43 6.76 17.79
CA LYS A 179 -9.53 8.22 17.98
C LYS A 179 -8.89 8.99 16.84
N LEU A 180 -7.72 8.56 16.38
CA LEU A 180 -7.02 9.15 15.23
C LEU A 180 -7.83 9.00 13.94
N LYS A 181 -8.47 7.85 13.72
CA LYS A 181 -9.35 7.62 12.56
C LYS A 181 -10.54 8.58 12.58
N SER A 182 -11.24 8.68 13.70
CA SER A 182 -12.38 9.60 13.85
C SER A 182 -11.99 11.06 13.56
N LEU A 183 -10.88 11.53 14.16
CA LEU A 183 -10.37 12.88 13.91
C LEU A 183 -9.96 13.08 12.44
N SER A 184 -9.32 12.06 11.82
CA SER A 184 -8.94 12.13 10.40
C SER A 184 -10.16 12.22 9.48
N THR A 185 -11.22 11.46 9.76
CA THR A 185 -12.48 11.56 9.00
C THR A 185 -13.09 12.95 9.14
N SER A 186 -13.20 13.49 10.37
CA SER A 186 -13.72 14.84 10.59
C SER A 186 -12.88 15.90 9.86
N ILE A 187 -11.55 15.80 9.85
CA ILE A 187 -10.67 16.69 9.10
C ILE A 187 -10.95 16.59 7.59
N GLN A 188 -11.15 15.39 7.06
CA GLN A 188 -11.47 15.19 5.63
C GLN A 188 -12.82 15.81 5.28
N ASP A 189 -13.85 15.65 6.12
CA ASP A 189 -15.18 16.22 5.91
C ASP A 189 -15.12 17.75 5.90
N HIS A 190 -14.41 18.37 6.85
CA HIS A 190 -14.21 19.83 6.88
C HIS A 190 -13.38 20.32 5.68
N THR A 191 -12.37 19.58 5.24
CA THR A 191 -11.58 19.91 4.05
C THR A 191 -12.43 19.84 2.79
N ALA A 192 -13.32 18.85 2.67
CA ALA A 192 -14.27 18.74 1.56
C ALA A 192 -15.26 19.92 1.56
N ALA A 193 -15.83 20.26 2.72
CA ALA A 193 -16.71 21.43 2.86
C ALA A 193 -16.00 22.73 2.47
N MET A 194 -14.74 22.89 2.87
CA MET A 194 -13.90 24.02 2.49
C MET A 194 -13.65 24.10 0.98
N SER A 195 -13.40 22.95 0.33
CA SER A 195 -13.25 22.88 -1.14
C SER A 195 -14.54 23.28 -1.86
N THR A 196 -15.70 22.82 -1.38
CA THR A 196 -17.01 23.20 -1.92
C THR A 196 -17.26 24.71 -1.76
N LEU A 197 -16.91 25.29 -0.61
CA LEU A 197 -17.01 26.73 -0.37
C LEU A 197 -16.14 27.54 -1.36
N ILE A 198 -14.90 27.09 -1.57
CA ILE A 198 -13.99 27.73 -2.55
C ILE A 198 -14.59 27.67 -3.96
N GLU A 199 -15.11 26.52 -4.37
CA GLU A 199 -15.74 26.34 -5.68
C GLU A 199 -16.97 27.26 -5.83
N GLU A 200 -17.83 27.35 -4.81
CA GLU A 200 -18.99 28.25 -4.77
C GLU A 200 -18.56 29.70 -4.94
N VAL A 201 -17.59 30.16 -4.16
CA VAL A 201 -17.13 31.59 -4.18
C VAL A 201 -16.44 31.92 -5.49
N ILE A 202 -15.58 31.04 -6.02
CA ILE A 202 -14.86 31.28 -7.28
C ILE A 202 -15.82 31.23 -8.46
N SER A 203 -16.75 30.28 -8.51
CA SER A 203 -17.76 30.22 -9.56
C SER A 203 -18.71 31.43 -9.53
N GLY A 204 -19.07 31.89 -8.32
CA GLY A 204 -19.92 33.05 -8.08
C GLY A 204 -19.17 34.38 -7.93
N ILE A 205 -17.87 34.48 -8.27
CA ILE A 205 -17.02 35.63 -7.94
C ILE A 205 -17.57 36.95 -8.47
N ARG A 206 -18.25 36.97 -9.61
CA ARG A 206 -18.91 38.15 -10.16
C ARG A 206 -20.00 38.69 -9.23
N ILE A 207 -20.80 37.79 -8.64
CA ILE A 207 -21.86 38.10 -7.68
C ILE A 207 -21.25 38.68 -6.41
N VAL A 208 -20.24 38.00 -5.84
CA VAL A 208 -19.51 38.43 -4.64
C VAL A 208 -18.95 39.83 -4.83
N LYS A 209 -18.34 40.14 -5.98
CA LYS A 209 -17.79 41.44 -6.30
C LYS A 209 -18.88 42.50 -6.55
N SER A 210 -19.96 42.18 -7.27
CA SER A 210 -21.05 43.09 -7.56
C SER A 210 -21.79 43.56 -6.29
N PHE A 211 -21.93 42.66 -5.30
CA PHE A 211 -22.57 42.97 -4.01
C PHE A 211 -21.58 43.38 -2.92
N VAL A 212 -20.30 43.55 -3.24
CA VAL A 212 -19.22 43.96 -2.30
C VAL A 212 -19.16 43.05 -1.05
N GLN A 213 -19.42 41.73 -1.22
CA GLN A 213 -19.48 40.77 -0.12
C GLN A 213 -18.13 40.06 0.17
N THR A 214 -17.02 40.60 -0.31
CA THR A 214 -15.69 40.01 -0.16
C THR A 214 -15.34 39.70 1.30
N GLN A 215 -15.56 40.69 2.20
CA GLN A 215 -15.25 40.55 3.62
C GLN A 215 -16.08 39.43 4.31
N ARG A 216 -17.32 39.23 3.87
CA ARG A 216 -18.21 38.18 4.39
C ARG A 216 -17.70 36.81 3.99
N GLU A 217 -17.32 36.61 2.73
CA GLU A 217 -16.82 35.35 2.25
C GLU A 217 -15.42 35.03 2.82
N GLU A 218 -14.56 36.03 3.03
CA GLU A 218 -13.30 35.88 3.75
C GLU A 218 -13.52 35.39 5.19
N THR A 219 -14.46 35.99 5.91
CA THR A 219 -14.79 35.60 7.29
C THR A 219 -15.36 34.17 7.32
N ARG A 220 -16.24 33.82 6.36
CA ARG A 220 -16.82 32.48 6.22
C ARG A 220 -15.73 31.43 5.98
N PHE A 221 -14.78 31.74 5.10
CA PHE A 221 -13.64 30.86 4.82
C PHE A 221 -12.69 30.74 6.01
N ALA A 222 -12.35 31.88 6.66
CA ALA A 222 -11.51 31.88 7.86
C ALA A 222 -12.09 30.99 8.98
N THR A 223 -13.42 31.05 9.18
CA THR A 223 -14.09 30.18 10.17
C THR A 223 -13.90 28.68 9.86
N GLN A 224 -14.00 28.27 8.60
CA GLN A 224 -13.77 26.88 8.19
C GLN A 224 -12.30 26.47 8.38
N VAL A 225 -11.36 27.37 8.10
CA VAL A 225 -9.93 27.15 8.31
C VAL A 225 -9.64 26.93 9.81
N GLU A 226 -10.18 27.79 10.69
CA GLU A 226 -9.99 27.67 12.15
C GLU A 226 -10.60 26.38 12.71
N GLN A 227 -11.77 25.95 12.23
CA GLN A 227 -12.37 24.67 12.62
C GLN A 227 -11.48 23.49 12.21
N THR A 228 -10.96 23.52 10.98
CA THR A 228 -10.04 22.49 10.47
C THR A 228 -8.72 22.48 11.25
N LEU A 229 -8.18 23.67 11.58
CA LEU A 229 -7.00 23.84 12.42
C LEU A 229 -7.21 23.21 13.80
N ALA A 230 -8.34 23.52 14.46
CA ALA A 230 -8.66 23.01 15.79
C ALA A 230 -8.72 21.47 15.81
N LEU A 231 -9.32 20.83 14.79
CA LEU A 231 -9.35 19.38 14.64
C LEU A 231 -7.95 18.80 14.39
N THR A 232 -7.17 19.46 13.55
CA THR A 232 -5.79 19.07 13.24
C THR A 232 -4.91 19.15 14.49
N MET A 233 -5.05 20.21 15.28
CA MET A 233 -4.33 20.37 16.56
C MET A 233 -4.76 19.31 17.59
N ARG A 234 -6.05 18.95 17.65
CA ARG A 234 -6.50 17.83 18.49
C ARG A 234 -5.88 16.50 18.04
N LYS A 235 -5.80 16.26 16.73
CA LYS A 235 -5.11 15.08 16.18
C LYS A 235 -3.63 15.08 16.53
N ALA A 236 -2.95 16.23 16.38
CA ALA A 236 -1.56 16.41 16.76
C ALA A 236 -1.32 16.13 18.25
N GLY A 237 -2.22 16.60 19.14
CA GLY A 237 -2.17 16.31 20.57
C GLY A 237 -2.29 14.81 20.88
N VAL A 238 -3.20 14.10 20.19
CA VAL A 238 -3.31 12.64 20.34
C VAL A 238 -2.03 11.93 19.87
N MET A 239 -1.44 12.36 18.75
CA MET A 239 -0.19 11.80 18.23
C MET A 239 0.99 12.11 19.16
N ALA A 240 1.03 13.30 19.75
CA ALA A 240 2.08 13.71 20.69
C ALA A 240 2.11 12.82 21.96
N VAL A 241 0.99 12.22 22.33
CA VAL A 241 0.93 11.23 23.44
C VAL A 241 1.17 9.83 22.93
N PHE A 242 0.61 9.47 21.78
CA PHE A 242 0.70 8.13 21.20
C PHE A 242 2.15 7.70 20.93
N ILE A 243 2.94 8.57 20.30
CA ILE A 243 4.32 8.24 19.91
C ILE A 243 5.19 7.92 21.15
N PRO A 244 5.25 8.75 22.21
CA PRO A 244 5.99 8.41 23.42
C PRO A 244 5.49 7.14 24.11
N VAL A 245 4.18 6.90 24.16
CA VAL A 245 3.62 5.68 24.78
C VAL A 245 4.07 4.43 24.02
N ILE A 246 3.99 4.43 22.71
CA ILE A 246 4.46 3.29 21.89
C ILE A 246 5.97 3.11 22.03
N SER A 247 6.73 4.21 22.01
CA SER A 247 8.19 4.17 22.21
C SER A 247 8.54 3.60 23.59
N PHE A 248 7.88 4.05 24.63
CA PHE A 248 8.09 3.53 26.00
C PHE A 248 7.81 2.03 26.07
N LEU A 249 6.70 1.55 25.50
CA LEU A 249 6.37 0.13 25.47
C LEU A 249 7.41 -0.68 24.68
N THR A 250 7.86 -0.15 23.55
CA THR A 250 8.86 -0.81 22.71
C THR A 250 10.22 -0.91 23.42
N PHE A 251 10.67 0.18 24.02
CA PHE A 251 11.92 0.17 24.79
C PHE A 251 11.83 -0.67 26.08
N SER A 252 10.67 -0.67 26.75
CA SER A 252 10.42 -1.55 27.90
C SER A 252 10.45 -3.03 27.51
N ALA A 253 9.90 -3.37 26.35
CA ALA A 253 9.98 -4.72 25.79
C ALA A 253 11.45 -5.11 25.49
N ALA A 254 12.22 -4.23 24.87
CA ALA A 254 13.64 -4.44 24.60
C ALA A 254 14.44 -4.58 25.91
N ALA A 255 14.17 -3.75 26.90
CA ALA A 255 14.80 -3.83 28.22
C ALA A 255 14.48 -5.16 28.95
N ALA A 256 13.21 -5.63 28.87
CA ALA A 256 12.82 -6.91 29.44
C ALA A 256 13.54 -8.10 28.76
N VAL A 257 13.67 -8.06 27.41
CA VAL A 257 14.42 -9.06 26.66
C VAL A 257 15.91 -9.04 27.04
N LEU A 258 16.51 -7.85 27.13
CA LEU A 258 17.92 -7.71 27.53
C LEU A 258 18.15 -8.16 28.99
N TRP A 259 17.22 -7.83 29.89
CA TRP A 259 17.34 -8.24 31.31
C TRP A 259 17.23 -9.75 31.45
N TYR A 260 16.19 -10.37 30.87
CA TYR A 260 16.00 -11.80 30.99
C TYR A 260 17.00 -12.61 30.17
N GLY A 261 17.28 -12.16 28.92
CA GLY A 261 18.30 -12.78 28.06
C GLY A 261 19.73 -12.60 28.63
N GLY A 262 20.03 -11.41 29.19
CA GLY A 262 21.32 -11.15 29.83
C GLY A 262 21.59 -12.08 31.03
N ARG A 263 20.54 -12.39 31.83
CA ARG A 263 20.69 -13.45 32.86
C ARG A 263 21.06 -14.78 32.27
N GLN A 264 20.42 -15.21 31.20
CA GLN A 264 20.71 -16.47 30.51
C GLN A 264 22.14 -16.48 29.92
N VAL A 265 22.65 -15.33 29.49
CA VAL A 265 24.04 -15.19 29.05
C VAL A 265 24.98 -15.34 30.22
N ILE A 266 24.72 -14.72 31.38
CA ILE A 266 25.54 -14.84 32.60
C ILE A 266 25.54 -16.28 33.10
N ASP A 267 24.38 -16.97 33.00
CA ASP A 267 24.25 -18.39 33.38
C ASP A 267 24.86 -19.36 32.33
N GLY A 268 25.39 -18.85 31.21
CA GLY A 268 26.04 -19.63 30.15
C GLY A 268 25.06 -20.44 29.28
N SER A 269 23.75 -20.23 29.40
CA SER A 269 22.73 -20.98 28.65
C SER A 269 22.46 -20.40 27.25
N VAL A 270 22.83 -19.17 26.98
CA VAL A 270 22.71 -18.45 25.71
C VAL A 270 24.00 -17.71 25.42
N SER A 271 24.42 -17.64 24.14
CA SER A 271 25.60 -16.85 23.81
C SER A 271 25.27 -15.34 23.75
N PRO A 272 26.23 -14.43 23.99
CA PRO A 272 26.04 -12.99 23.79
C PRO A 272 25.57 -12.66 22.36
N GLY A 273 26.09 -13.36 21.35
CA GLY A 273 25.71 -13.17 19.95
C GLY A 273 24.31 -13.64 19.65
N ASP A 274 23.85 -14.74 20.28
CA ASP A 274 22.47 -15.18 20.15
C ASP A 274 21.48 -14.16 20.73
N LEU A 275 21.80 -13.57 21.88
CA LEU A 275 20.99 -12.50 22.46
C LEU A 275 20.96 -11.26 21.54
N PHE A 276 22.12 -10.89 20.99
CA PHE A 276 22.22 -9.77 20.05
C PHE A 276 21.41 -10.02 18.79
N ALA A 277 21.54 -11.21 18.16
CA ALA A 277 20.74 -11.61 17.02
C ALA A 277 19.24 -11.58 17.35
N PHE A 278 18.84 -12.10 18.53
CA PHE A 278 17.46 -12.11 19.00
C PHE A 278 16.85 -10.71 19.04
N VAL A 279 17.57 -9.73 19.58
CA VAL A 279 17.11 -8.33 19.64
C VAL A 279 16.94 -7.74 18.23
N LEU A 280 17.90 -7.99 17.34
CA LEU A 280 17.80 -7.54 15.94
C LEU A 280 16.60 -8.16 15.21
N PHE A 281 16.37 -9.48 15.38
CA PHE A 281 15.20 -10.16 14.80
C PHE A 281 13.89 -9.62 15.35
N ALA A 282 13.81 -9.38 16.66
CA ALA A 282 12.63 -8.81 17.30
C ALA A 282 12.25 -7.44 16.69
N GLY A 283 13.28 -6.61 16.38
CA GLY A 283 13.10 -5.31 15.74
C GLY A 283 12.47 -5.41 14.34
N ILE A 284 12.85 -6.41 13.54
CA ILE A 284 12.33 -6.58 12.18
C ILE A 284 10.87 -7.07 12.17
N LEU A 285 10.43 -7.80 13.19
CA LEU A 285 9.05 -8.29 13.27
C LEU A 285 7.99 -7.17 13.40
N VAL A 286 8.39 -5.95 13.74
CA VAL A 286 7.47 -4.79 13.81
C VAL A 286 6.94 -4.40 12.41
N GLY A 287 7.76 -4.55 11.37
CA GLY A 287 7.42 -4.19 9.99
C GLY A 287 6.15 -4.87 9.44
N PRO A 288 6.05 -6.20 9.50
CA PRO A 288 4.88 -6.96 9.04
C PRO A 288 3.55 -6.51 9.65
N PHE A 289 3.53 -6.14 10.93
CA PHE A 289 2.30 -5.66 11.59
C PHE A 289 1.81 -4.33 11.03
N SER A 290 2.71 -3.39 10.81
CA SER A 290 2.34 -2.08 10.24
C SER A 290 1.91 -2.19 8.78
N SER A 291 2.47 -3.13 8.02
CA SER A 291 2.11 -3.36 6.63
C SER A 291 0.72 -3.99 6.46
N ALA A 292 0.29 -4.86 7.36
CA ALA A 292 -1.01 -5.53 7.28
C ALA A 292 -2.19 -4.54 7.24
N ALA A 293 -2.16 -3.49 8.08
CA ALA A 293 -3.20 -2.46 8.08
C ALA A 293 -3.25 -1.68 6.76
N ARG A 294 -2.09 -1.37 6.18
CA ARG A 294 -1.96 -0.68 4.90
C ARG A 294 -2.50 -1.54 3.76
N VAL A 295 -2.14 -2.82 3.71
CA VAL A 295 -2.63 -3.79 2.71
C VAL A 295 -4.15 -3.87 2.74
N PHE A 296 -4.76 -3.94 3.94
CA PHE A 296 -6.21 -3.96 4.06
C PHE A 296 -6.88 -2.70 3.51
N ALA A 297 -6.31 -1.52 3.78
CA ALA A 297 -6.81 -0.26 3.24
C ALA A 297 -6.69 -0.21 1.71
N GLN A 298 -5.55 -0.61 1.16
CA GLN A 298 -5.32 -0.68 -0.29
C GLN A 298 -6.31 -1.62 -1.00
N ILE A 299 -6.58 -2.79 -0.42
CA ILE A 299 -7.57 -3.74 -0.98
C ILE A 299 -8.96 -3.11 -1.02
N ARG A 300 -9.37 -2.38 0.03
CA ARG A 300 -10.68 -1.69 0.05
C ARG A 300 -10.77 -0.59 -0.99
N GLU A 301 -9.74 0.19 -1.13
CA GLU A 301 -9.65 1.25 -2.15
C GLU A 301 -9.72 0.66 -3.56
N ALA A 302 -8.96 -0.41 -3.82
CA ALA A 302 -8.97 -1.08 -5.11
C ALA A 302 -10.31 -1.76 -5.42
N GLN A 303 -11.06 -2.25 -4.43
CA GLN A 303 -12.41 -2.76 -4.64
C GLN A 303 -13.32 -1.68 -5.22
N GLY A 304 -13.28 -0.45 -4.68
CA GLY A 304 -14.04 0.68 -5.20
C GLY A 304 -13.60 1.09 -6.61
N ALA A 305 -12.31 1.22 -6.85
CA ALA A 305 -11.75 1.53 -8.18
C ALA A 305 -12.14 0.46 -9.21
N THR A 306 -12.03 -0.81 -8.83
CA THR A 306 -12.41 -1.95 -9.68
C THR A 306 -13.88 -1.88 -10.10
N GLN A 307 -14.78 -1.64 -9.15
CA GLN A 307 -16.20 -1.54 -9.46
C GLN A 307 -16.48 -0.44 -10.50
N ARG A 308 -15.91 0.76 -10.32
CA ARG A 308 -16.08 1.88 -11.25
C ARG A 308 -15.52 1.60 -12.65
N VAL A 309 -14.38 0.94 -12.75
CA VAL A 309 -13.78 0.62 -14.04
C VAL A 309 -14.55 -0.48 -14.77
N PHE A 310 -14.96 -1.53 -14.06
CA PHE A 310 -15.76 -2.60 -14.68
C PHE A 310 -17.17 -2.15 -15.03
N GLU A 311 -17.73 -1.16 -14.35
CA GLU A 311 -18.98 -0.52 -14.77
C GLU A 311 -18.88 0.03 -16.20
N ILE A 312 -17.73 0.62 -16.58
CA ILE A 312 -17.50 1.06 -17.96
C ILE A 312 -17.34 -0.15 -18.88
N LEU A 313 -16.49 -1.13 -18.53
CA LEU A 313 -16.23 -2.30 -19.37
C LEU A 313 -17.45 -3.20 -19.59
N ASP A 314 -18.40 -3.20 -18.66
CA ASP A 314 -19.65 -3.95 -18.77
C ASP A 314 -20.74 -3.18 -19.52
N THR A 315 -20.54 -1.86 -19.76
CA THR A 315 -21.50 -1.05 -20.54
C THR A 315 -21.42 -1.47 -21.99
N ARG A 316 -22.58 -1.86 -22.53
CA ARG A 316 -22.72 -2.17 -23.96
C ARG A 316 -23.09 -0.92 -24.73
N SER A 317 -22.63 -0.81 -25.96
CA SER A 317 -23.06 0.26 -26.85
C SER A 317 -24.57 0.12 -27.12
N GLU A 318 -25.31 1.24 -27.01
CA GLU A 318 -26.72 1.31 -27.38
C GLU A 318 -26.88 1.16 -28.90
N VAL A 319 -25.82 1.45 -29.66
CA VAL A 319 -25.80 1.31 -31.13
C VAL A 319 -24.76 0.26 -31.48
N SER A 320 -25.20 -0.82 -32.06
CA SER A 320 -24.35 -1.91 -32.57
C SER A 320 -24.86 -2.42 -33.89
N ASP A 321 -23.96 -2.83 -34.76
CA ASP A 321 -24.37 -3.47 -36.02
C ASP A 321 -25.12 -4.76 -35.76
N SER A 322 -26.18 -5.01 -36.55
CA SER A 322 -26.87 -6.29 -36.55
C SER A 322 -25.91 -7.39 -37.00
N PRO A 323 -26.02 -8.64 -36.49
CA PRO A 323 -25.24 -9.76 -37.00
C PRO A 323 -25.45 -10.02 -38.51
N THR A 324 -26.52 -9.48 -39.07
CA THR A 324 -26.90 -9.56 -40.49
C THR A 324 -26.62 -8.26 -41.25
N ALA A 325 -25.92 -7.30 -40.64
CA ALA A 325 -25.62 -6.03 -41.30
C ALA A 325 -24.72 -6.25 -42.52
N THR A 326 -25.12 -5.66 -43.63
CA THR A 326 -24.36 -5.69 -44.90
C THR A 326 -23.67 -4.34 -45.09
N THR A 327 -22.46 -4.36 -45.67
CA THR A 327 -21.79 -3.14 -46.05
C THR A 327 -22.59 -2.40 -47.11
N LEU A 328 -22.88 -1.11 -46.87
CA LEU A 328 -23.58 -0.28 -47.84
C LEU A 328 -22.75 -0.19 -49.14
N PRO A 329 -23.34 -0.42 -50.31
CA PRO A 329 -22.70 -0.19 -51.58
C PRO A 329 -22.42 1.32 -51.76
N SER A 330 -21.73 1.68 -52.82
CA SER A 330 -21.45 3.10 -53.13
C SER A 330 -22.75 3.93 -53.12
N VAL A 331 -22.82 4.91 -52.20
CA VAL A 331 -24.02 5.71 -51.91
C VAL A 331 -23.92 7.04 -52.66
N SER A 332 -24.97 7.42 -53.40
CA SER A 332 -25.08 8.71 -54.11
C SER A 332 -25.43 9.89 -53.17
N GLY A 333 -25.65 9.64 -51.89
CA GLY A 333 -25.90 10.69 -50.88
C GLY A 333 -27.35 11.23 -50.90
N HIS A 334 -28.29 10.57 -51.58
CA HIS A 334 -29.70 10.97 -51.55
C HIS A 334 -30.40 10.49 -50.27
N ILE A 335 -30.91 11.43 -49.46
CA ILE A 335 -31.61 11.14 -48.21
C ILE A 335 -33.06 11.59 -48.37
N ARG A 336 -34.01 10.65 -48.21
CA ARG A 336 -35.43 10.95 -48.17
C ARG A 336 -35.96 10.66 -46.75
N VAL A 337 -36.65 11.63 -46.20
CA VAL A 337 -37.25 11.56 -44.85
C VAL A 337 -38.76 11.61 -45.03
N ASP A 338 -39.43 10.50 -44.74
CA ASP A 338 -40.90 10.38 -44.85
C ASP A 338 -41.51 10.13 -43.46
N HIS A 339 -42.41 11.02 -43.03
CA HIS A 339 -43.24 10.89 -41.82
C HIS A 339 -42.51 10.50 -40.53
N ILE A 340 -41.32 11.08 -40.26
CA ILE A 340 -40.60 10.85 -39.02
C ILE A 340 -41.15 11.76 -37.93
N GLY A 341 -41.66 11.15 -36.85
CA GLY A 341 -42.01 11.81 -35.61
C GLY A 341 -40.94 11.57 -34.58
N PHE A 342 -40.58 12.59 -33.80
CA PHE A 342 -39.69 12.52 -32.62
C PHE A 342 -40.53 12.86 -31.39
N ALA A 343 -40.54 11.95 -30.38
CA ALA A 343 -41.21 12.15 -29.10
C ALA A 343 -40.21 12.28 -27.97
#